data_7056c1fcfaf12173e4cd95edc9c53477
#
_entry.id   7056c1fcfaf12173e4cd95edc9c53477
#
_cell.length_a   1.000
_cell.length_b   1.000
_cell.length_c   1.000
_cell.angle_alpha   90.00
_cell.angle_beta   90.00
_cell.angle_gamma   90.00
#
_symmetry.space_group_name_H-M   'P 1'
#
loop_
_entity.id
_entity.type
_entity.pdbx_description
1 polymer ?
#
loop_
_entity_poly.entity_id
_entity_poly.type
_entity_poly.pdbx_seq_one_letter_code
_entity_poly.pdbx_strand_id
1 'polypeptide(L)'
;MNFAFGAAFISAKVGVGEFPPFLFTAMRFLIIALLLIPFLKIHHGQMINILIISFLGGGIHFSFFYLALDNSKYISSVAIVLQLGVPFATILSVIFLNEVIRWRRVLGILFAFSGVIILIFEPTVFNDLGGVYYALLAAFSMSVSLLFMKKLNDVKVFDLQAW
;
A
#
# COMPACT_ATOMS: atom_id res chain seq x y z
N MET A 1 0.66 -15.72 -8.66
CA MET A 1 0.56 -14.56 -7.78
C MET A 1 0.09 -13.29 -8.52
N ASN A 2 0.64 -12.95 -9.68
CA ASN A 2 0.25 -11.75 -10.45
C ASN A 2 -1.19 -11.74 -10.97
N PHE A 3 -1.75 -12.91 -11.34
CA PHE A 3 -3.14 -13.01 -11.80
C PHE A 3 -4.15 -12.62 -10.70
N ALA A 4 -3.95 -13.13 -9.49
CA ALA A 4 -4.82 -12.79 -8.35
C ALA A 4 -4.72 -11.30 -8.00
N PHE A 5 -3.51 -10.71 -8.13
CA PHE A 5 -3.29 -9.29 -7.92
C PHE A 5 -4.02 -8.43 -8.97
N GLY A 6 -3.90 -8.81 -10.25
CA GLY A 6 -4.64 -8.14 -11.33
C GLY A 6 -6.16 -8.23 -11.16
N ALA A 7 -6.67 -9.41 -10.82
CA ALA A 7 -8.10 -9.61 -10.54
C ALA A 7 -8.57 -8.74 -9.36
N ALA A 8 -7.76 -8.61 -8.30
CA ALA A 8 -8.07 -7.75 -7.16
C ALA A 8 -8.18 -6.28 -7.54
N PHE A 9 -7.30 -5.77 -8.44
CA PHE A 9 -7.38 -4.39 -8.94
C PHE A 9 -8.66 -4.14 -9.75
N ILE A 10 -9.01 -5.07 -10.65
CA ILE A 10 -10.23 -4.96 -11.46
C ILE A 10 -11.46 -4.98 -10.56
N SER A 11 -11.54 -5.93 -9.62
CA SER A 11 -12.64 -6.03 -8.66
C SER A 11 -12.75 -4.78 -7.79
N ALA A 12 -11.60 -4.21 -7.36
CA ALA A 12 -11.56 -2.98 -6.59
C ALA A 12 -12.10 -1.79 -7.40
N LYS A 13 -11.73 -1.67 -8.69
CA LYS A 13 -12.22 -0.59 -9.56
C LYS A 13 -13.72 -0.67 -9.79
N VAL A 14 -14.25 -1.88 -10.00
CA VAL A 14 -15.69 -2.10 -10.12
C VAL A 14 -16.39 -1.72 -8.82
N GLY A 15 -15.84 -2.15 -7.68
CA GLY A 15 -16.43 -1.88 -6.37
C GLY A 15 -16.51 -0.38 -6.03
N VAL A 16 -15.48 0.41 -6.32
CA VAL A 16 -15.54 1.88 -6.10
C VAL A 16 -16.39 2.60 -7.11
N GLY A 17 -16.73 1.98 -8.24
CA GLY A 17 -17.73 2.51 -9.19
C GLY A 17 -19.16 2.40 -8.68
N GLU A 18 -19.44 1.41 -7.82
CA GLU A 18 -20.78 1.15 -7.27
C GLU A 18 -20.96 1.75 -5.86
N PHE A 19 -19.88 1.82 -5.07
CA PHE A 19 -19.90 2.27 -3.69
C PHE A 19 -18.87 3.38 -3.44
N PRO A 20 -19.17 4.36 -2.55
CA PRO A 20 -18.15 5.33 -2.12
C PRO A 20 -16.89 4.63 -1.58
N PRO A 21 -15.68 5.12 -1.92
CA PRO A 21 -14.41 4.45 -1.60
C PRO A 21 -14.24 4.07 -0.12
N PHE A 22 -14.65 4.97 0.80
CA PHE A 22 -14.57 4.71 2.23
C PHE A 22 -15.55 3.64 2.70
N LEU A 23 -16.77 3.61 2.17
CA LEU A 23 -17.75 2.58 2.49
C LEU A 23 -17.28 1.21 1.99
N PHE A 24 -16.78 1.15 0.77
CA PHE A 24 -16.22 -0.08 0.20
C PHE A 24 -15.04 -0.61 1.02
N THR A 25 -14.15 0.28 1.45
CA THR A 25 -13.03 -0.04 2.35
C THR A 25 -13.55 -0.63 3.68
N ALA A 26 -14.51 0.06 4.31
CA ALA A 26 -15.07 -0.36 5.60
C ALA A 26 -15.74 -1.74 5.51
N MET A 27 -16.56 -1.98 4.49
CA MET A 27 -17.22 -3.26 4.27
C MET A 27 -16.22 -4.40 4.08
N ARG A 28 -15.17 -4.17 3.28
CA ARG A 28 -14.12 -5.15 3.05
C ARG A 28 -13.40 -5.51 4.36
N PHE A 29 -12.98 -4.50 5.13
CA PHE A 29 -12.29 -4.75 6.39
C PHE A 29 -13.19 -5.38 7.44
N LEU A 30 -14.49 -5.04 7.47
CA LEU A 30 -15.45 -5.69 8.35
C LEU A 30 -15.55 -7.19 8.07
N ILE A 31 -15.66 -7.57 6.79
CA ILE A 31 -15.70 -9.00 6.40
C ILE A 31 -14.40 -9.71 6.81
N ILE A 32 -13.25 -9.10 6.53
CA ILE A 32 -11.94 -9.66 6.88
C ILE A 32 -11.80 -9.78 8.40
N ALA A 33 -12.19 -8.75 9.16
CA ALA A 33 -12.14 -8.77 10.62
C ALA A 33 -13.00 -9.90 11.19
N LEU A 34 -14.22 -10.08 10.71
CA LEU A 34 -15.10 -11.17 11.14
C LEU A 34 -14.46 -12.55 10.89
N LEU A 35 -13.81 -12.75 9.74
CA LEU A 35 -13.14 -13.99 9.40
C LEU A 35 -11.86 -14.24 10.23
N LEU A 36 -11.16 -13.16 10.62
CA LEU A 36 -9.89 -13.24 11.33
C LEU A 36 -10.00 -13.10 12.85
N ILE A 37 -11.20 -12.92 13.42
CA ILE A 37 -11.43 -12.91 14.88
C ILE A 37 -10.69 -14.02 15.62
N PRO A 38 -10.69 -15.31 15.14
CA PRO A 38 -10.00 -16.39 15.85
C PRO A 38 -8.48 -16.22 15.94
N PHE A 39 -7.88 -15.39 15.08
CA PHE A 39 -6.44 -15.12 15.01
C PHE A 39 -6.04 -13.84 15.75
N LEU A 40 -7.00 -13.17 16.39
CA LEU A 40 -6.79 -11.91 17.10
C LEU A 40 -6.09 -12.20 18.43
N LYS A 41 -4.75 -12.03 18.46
CA LYS A 41 -3.93 -12.28 19.64
C LYS A 41 -3.26 -10.99 20.12
N ILE A 42 -3.18 -10.85 21.43
CA ILE A 42 -2.50 -9.73 22.06
C ILE A 42 -1.02 -10.08 22.19
N HIS A 43 -0.15 -9.28 21.57
CA HIS A 43 1.29 -9.40 21.66
C HIS A 43 1.84 -8.32 22.61
N HIS A 44 2.01 -8.69 23.88
CA HIS A 44 2.46 -7.77 24.94
C HIS A 44 3.82 -7.12 24.56
N GLY A 45 3.89 -5.80 24.66
CA GLY A 45 5.08 -5.01 24.30
C GLY A 45 5.21 -4.63 22.83
N GLN A 46 4.42 -5.25 21.91
CA GLN A 46 4.49 -4.93 20.48
C GLN A 46 3.17 -4.35 19.93
N MET A 47 2.15 -4.21 20.77
CA MET A 47 0.82 -3.76 20.35
C MET A 47 0.83 -2.39 19.68
N ILE A 48 1.65 -1.45 20.16
CA ILE A 48 1.74 -0.11 19.56
C ILE A 48 2.24 -0.21 18.11
N ASN A 49 3.26 -1.03 17.85
CA ASN A 49 3.75 -1.23 16.49
C ASN A 49 2.70 -1.92 15.60
N ILE A 50 1.99 -2.92 16.12
CA ILE A 50 0.91 -3.61 15.42
C ILE A 50 -0.21 -2.62 15.07
N LEU A 51 -0.66 -1.79 16.01
CA LEU A 51 -1.69 -0.78 15.76
C LEU A 51 -1.25 0.26 14.71
N ILE A 52 0.01 0.71 14.77
CA ILE A 52 0.56 1.62 13.75
C ILE A 52 0.58 0.94 12.37
N ILE A 53 1.01 -0.32 12.29
CA ILE A 53 1.05 -1.10 11.05
C ILE A 53 -0.37 -1.26 10.49
N SER A 54 -1.33 -1.64 11.31
CA SER A 54 -2.72 -1.84 10.91
C SER A 54 -3.37 -0.54 10.46
N PHE A 55 -3.13 0.55 11.17
CA PHE A 55 -3.68 1.87 10.83
C PHE A 55 -3.07 2.43 9.53
N LEU A 56 -1.75 2.35 9.38
CA LEU A 56 -1.06 2.86 8.18
C LEU A 56 -1.22 1.93 6.99
N GLY A 57 -0.99 0.62 7.18
CA GLY A 57 -1.01 -0.36 6.10
C GLY A 57 -2.41 -0.85 5.77
N GLY A 58 -3.31 -0.94 6.75
CA GLY A 58 -4.71 -1.26 6.55
C GLY A 58 -5.56 -0.02 6.26
N GLY A 59 -5.74 0.84 7.26
CA GLY A 59 -6.66 1.97 7.18
C GLY A 59 -6.26 3.00 6.13
N ILE A 60 -5.14 3.68 6.32
CA ILE A 60 -4.72 4.81 5.47
C ILE A 60 -4.35 4.35 4.05
N HIS A 61 -3.53 3.30 3.93
CA HIS A 61 -3.11 2.78 2.63
C HIS A 61 -4.30 2.43 1.73
N PHE A 62 -5.24 1.60 2.24
CA PHE A 62 -6.38 1.18 1.41
C PHE A 62 -7.38 2.30 1.17
N SER A 63 -7.55 3.24 2.10
CA SER A 63 -8.39 4.43 1.84
C SER A 63 -7.84 5.25 0.68
N PHE A 64 -6.55 5.55 0.67
CA PHE A 64 -5.92 6.25 -0.45
C PHE A 64 -5.85 5.41 -1.72
N PHE A 65 -5.67 4.09 -1.61
CA PHE A 65 -5.71 3.19 -2.75
C PHE A 65 -7.06 3.22 -3.47
N TYR A 66 -8.17 3.16 -2.73
CA TYR A 66 -9.50 3.22 -3.34
C TYR A 66 -9.84 4.62 -3.84
N LEU A 67 -9.41 5.68 -3.16
CA LEU A 67 -9.50 7.04 -3.69
C LEU A 67 -8.69 7.20 -4.98
N ALA A 68 -7.52 6.59 -5.08
CA ALA A 68 -6.73 6.59 -6.31
C ALA A 68 -7.47 5.90 -7.46
N LEU A 69 -8.10 4.75 -7.20
CA LEU A 69 -8.89 4.04 -8.21
C LEU A 69 -10.15 4.80 -8.61
N ASP A 70 -10.82 5.45 -7.67
CA ASP A 70 -12.03 6.24 -7.93
C ASP A 70 -11.70 7.47 -8.79
N ASN A 71 -10.63 8.19 -8.43
CA ASN A 71 -10.18 9.40 -9.12
C ASN A 71 -9.31 9.13 -10.34
N SER A 72 -9.09 7.89 -10.76
CA SER A 72 -8.28 7.55 -11.94
C SER A 72 -9.11 6.90 -13.03
N LYS A 73 -8.90 7.35 -14.27
CA LYS A 73 -9.44 6.71 -15.48
C LYS A 73 -8.67 5.43 -15.83
N TYR A 74 -7.38 5.38 -15.47
CA TYR A 74 -6.47 4.30 -15.86
C TYR A 74 -5.96 3.53 -14.64
N ILE A 75 -6.47 2.32 -14.45
CA ILE A 75 -6.05 1.39 -13.38
C ILE A 75 -4.54 1.12 -13.43
N SER A 76 -3.98 1.04 -14.66
CA SER A 76 -2.56 0.79 -14.88
C SER A 76 -1.66 1.86 -14.26
N SER A 77 -2.04 3.13 -14.35
CA SER A 77 -1.29 4.24 -13.76
C SER A 77 -1.22 4.11 -12.23
N VAL A 78 -2.35 3.83 -11.60
CA VAL A 78 -2.42 3.57 -10.15
C VAL A 78 -1.55 2.38 -9.77
N ALA A 79 -1.63 1.27 -10.51
CA ALA A 79 -0.86 0.06 -10.24
C ALA A 79 0.66 0.30 -10.33
N ILE A 80 1.12 1.07 -11.33
CA ILE A 80 2.54 1.40 -11.51
C ILE A 80 3.03 2.30 -10.38
N VAL A 81 2.28 3.34 -10.04
CA VAL A 81 2.65 4.29 -8.97
C VAL A 81 2.71 3.59 -7.60
N LEU A 82 1.79 2.67 -7.31
CA LEU A 82 1.82 1.89 -6.07
C LEU A 82 3.09 1.04 -5.91
N GLN A 83 3.74 0.65 -7.01
CA GLN A 83 5.03 -0.07 -6.94
C GLN A 83 6.17 0.77 -6.35
N LEU A 84 6.02 2.10 -6.29
CA LEU A 84 6.94 2.97 -5.55
C LEU A 84 6.98 2.68 -4.04
N GLY A 85 6.03 1.92 -3.52
CA GLY A 85 6.07 1.45 -2.14
C GLY A 85 7.37 0.72 -1.79
N VAL A 86 7.93 -0.07 -2.71
CA VAL A 86 9.19 -0.79 -2.48
C VAL A 86 10.40 0.16 -2.44
N PRO A 87 10.61 1.06 -3.41
CA PRO A 87 11.61 2.13 -3.33
C PRO A 87 11.49 2.98 -2.06
N PHE A 88 10.29 3.47 -1.73
CA PHE A 88 10.07 4.25 -0.51
C PHE A 88 10.43 3.48 0.75
N ALA A 89 9.98 2.22 0.89
CA ALA A 89 10.32 1.38 2.03
C ALA A 89 11.84 1.16 2.16
N THR A 90 12.54 1.04 1.04
CA THR A 90 14.00 0.89 1.03
C THR A 90 14.69 2.19 1.49
N ILE A 91 14.27 3.34 0.98
CA ILE A 91 14.80 4.66 1.38
C ILE A 91 14.56 4.88 2.88
N LEU A 92 13.34 4.65 3.35
CA LEU A 92 13.00 4.78 4.77
C LEU A 92 13.83 3.84 5.66
N SER A 93 14.09 2.61 5.20
CA SER A 93 14.94 1.66 5.94
C SER A 93 16.38 2.15 6.07
N VAL A 94 16.94 2.77 5.04
CA VAL A 94 18.28 3.38 5.11
C VAL A 94 18.29 4.53 6.12
N ILE A 95 17.29 5.41 6.06
CA ILE A 95 17.26 6.62 6.91
C ILE A 95 17.00 6.26 8.38
N PHE A 96 16.02 5.39 8.65
CA PHE A 96 15.54 5.13 10.01
C PHE A 96 16.13 3.89 10.67
N LEU A 97 16.58 2.90 9.88
CA LEU A 97 17.17 1.67 10.39
C LEU A 97 18.68 1.57 10.12
N ASN A 98 19.29 2.61 9.49
CA ASN A 98 20.70 2.64 9.10
C ASN A 98 21.11 1.41 8.27
N GLU A 99 20.18 0.86 7.45
CA GLU A 99 20.50 -0.25 6.57
C GLU A 99 21.44 0.18 5.45
N VAL A 100 22.48 -0.60 5.20
CA VAL A 100 23.38 -0.38 4.07
C VAL A 100 22.78 -1.03 2.82
N ILE A 101 22.57 -0.24 1.78
CA ILE A 101 22.09 -0.74 0.50
C ILE A 101 23.23 -0.85 -0.51
N ARG A 102 23.20 -1.95 -1.29
CA ARG A 102 24.15 -2.16 -2.38
C ARG A 102 23.80 -1.26 -3.57
N TRP A 103 24.81 -0.82 -4.32
CA TRP A 103 24.68 0.06 -5.49
C TRP A 103 23.62 -0.42 -6.51
N ARG A 104 23.48 -1.75 -6.70
CA ARG A 104 22.46 -2.35 -7.59
C ARG A 104 21.04 -2.00 -7.16
N ARG A 105 20.79 -1.93 -5.84
CA ARG A 105 19.47 -1.56 -5.30
C ARG A 105 19.20 -0.07 -5.49
N VAL A 106 20.25 0.77 -5.39
CA VAL A 106 20.17 2.21 -5.69
C VAL A 106 19.77 2.43 -7.15
N LEU A 107 20.41 1.72 -8.09
CA LEU A 107 20.04 1.79 -9.51
C LEU A 107 18.58 1.35 -9.73
N GLY A 108 18.12 0.27 -9.10
CA GLY A 108 16.73 -0.17 -9.18
C GLY A 108 15.74 0.89 -8.69
N ILE A 109 16.07 1.61 -7.61
CA ILE A 109 15.27 2.73 -7.10
C ILE A 109 15.21 3.86 -8.13
N LEU A 110 16.35 4.26 -8.70
CA LEU A 110 16.42 5.30 -9.72
C LEU A 110 15.59 4.95 -10.95
N PHE A 111 15.70 3.71 -11.45
CA PHE A 111 14.87 3.23 -12.56
C PHE A 111 13.37 3.22 -12.24
N ALA A 112 12.99 2.84 -11.02
CA ALA A 112 11.59 2.85 -10.62
C ALA A 112 11.01 4.27 -10.61
N PHE A 113 11.73 5.24 -10.03
CA PHE A 113 11.31 6.65 -10.06
C PHE A 113 11.29 7.22 -11.48
N SER A 114 12.30 6.91 -12.30
CA SER A 114 12.33 7.34 -13.71
C SER A 114 11.11 6.81 -14.49
N GLY A 115 10.73 5.55 -14.27
CA GLY A 115 9.54 4.97 -14.89
C GLY A 115 8.24 5.69 -14.51
N VAL A 116 8.09 6.07 -13.24
CA VAL A 116 6.91 6.84 -12.80
C VAL A 116 6.94 8.27 -13.33
N ILE A 117 8.12 8.91 -13.40
CA ILE A 117 8.25 10.24 -14.01
C ILE A 117 7.81 10.19 -15.48
N ILE A 118 8.31 9.24 -16.26
CA ILE A 118 7.91 9.05 -17.67
C ILE A 118 6.40 8.84 -17.78
N LEU A 119 5.82 8.03 -16.89
CA LEU A 119 4.37 7.79 -16.84
C LEU A 119 3.57 9.09 -16.62
N ILE A 120 4.02 9.96 -15.72
CA ILE A 120 3.33 11.23 -15.41
C ILE A 120 3.34 12.17 -16.61
N PHE A 121 4.39 12.14 -17.43
CA PHE A 121 4.47 12.96 -18.65
C PHE A 121 3.63 12.40 -19.82
N GLU A 122 3.05 11.21 -19.71
CA GLU A 122 2.07 10.73 -20.69
C GLU A 122 0.83 11.65 -20.67
N PRO A 123 0.43 12.23 -21.82
CA PRO A 123 -0.67 13.22 -21.85
C PRO A 123 -1.98 12.73 -21.24
N THR A 124 -2.26 11.44 -21.35
CA THR A 124 -3.45 10.81 -20.79
C THR A 124 -3.41 10.77 -19.26
N VAL A 125 -2.24 10.56 -18.65
CA VAL A 125 -2.01 10.49 -17.20
C VAL A 125 -1.85 11.89 -16.62
N PHE A 126 -1.20 12.80 -17.37
CA PHE A 126 -1.03 14.18 -16.96
C PHE A 126 -2.38 14.90 -16.72
N ASN A 127 -3.41 14.54 -17.49
CA ASN A 127 -4.77 15.05 -17.29
C ASN A 127 -5.54 14.32 -16.16
N ASP A 128 -4.93 13.33 -15.51
CA ASP A 128 -5.56 12.46 -14.50
C ASP A 128 -4.69 12.33 -13.23
N LEU A 129 -4.03 13.44 -12.83
CA LEU A 129 -3.08 13.46 -11.72
C LEU A 129 -3.70 13.17 -10.35
N GLY A 130 -5.03 13.30 -10.21
CA GLY A 130 -5.73 12.99 -8.95
C GLY A 130 -5.49 11.56 -8.49
N GLY A 131 -5.66 10.59 -9.39
CA GLY A 131 -5.39 9.17 -9.10
C GLY A 131 -3.92 8.91 -8.75
N VAL A 132 -2.99 9.55 -9.46
CA VAL A 132 -1.54 9.46 -9.20
C VAL A 132 -1.18 10.00 -7.81
N TYR A 133 -1.75 11.14 -7.42
CA TYR A 133 -1.51 11.74 -6.11
C TYR A 133 -1.94 10.82 -4.97
N TYR A 134 -3.17 10.29 -5.02
CA TYR A 134 -3.64 9.35 -4.01
C TYR A 134 -2.86 8.04 -4.01
N ALA A 135 -2.43 7.55 -5.17
CA ALA A 135 -1.60 6.35 -5.26
C ALA A 135 -0.21 6.55 -4.62
N LEU A 136 0.40 7.74 -4.76
CA LEU A 136 1.64 8.10 -4.07
C LEU A 136 1.47 8.10 -2.56
N LEU A 137 0.39 8.70 -2.05
CA LEU A 137 0.08 8.69 -0.61
C LEU A 137 -0.14 7.27 -0.09
N ALA A 138 -0.84 6.43 -0.84
CA ALA A 138 -1.04 5.03 -0.50
C ALA A 138 0.30 4.27 -0.47
N ALA A 139 1.16 4.44 -1.48
CA ALA A 139 2.47 3.81 -1.55
C ALA A 139 3.38 4.25 -0.37
N PHE A 140 3.37 5.53 -0.05
CA PHE A 140 4.14 6.06 1.07
C PHE A 140 3.64 5.53 2.42
N SER A 141 2.32 5.54 2.66
CA SER A 141 1.72 4.99 3.88
C SER A 141 2.08 3.52 4.08
N MET A 142 1.97 2.71 3.03
CA MET A 142 2.39 1.30 3.06
C MET A 142 3.88 1.15 3.38
N SER A 143 4.73 2.03 2.85
CA SER A 143 6.17 2.00 3.09
C SER A 143 6.52 2.26 4.54
N VAL A 144 5.82 3.21 5.19
CA VAL A 144 5.98 3.48 6.62
C VAL A 144 5.50 2.28 7.45
N SER A 145 4.36 1.68 7.08
CA SER A 145 3.87 0.46 7.72
C SER A 145 4.90 -0.68 7.65
N LEU A 146 5.50 -0.91 6.48
CA LEU A 146 6.56 -1.91 6.29
C LEU A 146 7.80 -1.65 7.16
N LEU A 147 8.14 -0.37 7.40
CA LEU A 147 9.23 0.00 8.32
C LEU A 147 8.95 -0.47 9.75
N PHE A 148 7.73 -0.24 10.25
CA PHE A 148 7.33 -0.73 11.57
C PHE A 148 7.23 -2.25 11.62
N MET A 149 6.82 -2.90 10.52
CA MET A 149 6.77 -4.36 10.43
C MET A 149 8.15 -5.00 10.62
N LYS A 150 9.23 -4.36 10.14
CA LYS A 150 10.61 -4.82 10.39
C LYS A 150 11.03 -4.80 11.86
N LYS A 151 10.33 -4.05 12.71
CA LYS A 151 10.59 -3.98 14.15
C LYS A 151 9.83 -5.03 14.95
N LEU A 152 8.95 -5.80 14.32
CA LEU A 152 8.21 -6.87 14.98
C LEU A 152 9.07 -8.14 15.07
N ASN A 153 9.00 -8.82 16.22
CA ASN A 153 9.65 -10.10 16.46
C ASN A 153 8.58 -11.16 16.74
N ASP A 154 8.70 -12.32 16.06
CA ASP A 154 7.87 -13.53 16.30
C ASP A 154 6.35 -13.34 16.20
N VAL A 155 5.88 -12.33 15.44
CA VAL A 155 4.46 -12.14 15.14
C VAL A 155 4.08 -12.90 13.89
N LYS A 156 3.12 -13.80 13.99
CA LYS A 156 2.64 -14.57 12.82
C LYS A 156 1.87 -13.65 11.86
N VAL A 157 1.97 -13.96 10.56
CA VAL A 157 1.30 -13.17 9.51
C VAL A 157 -0.21 -13.08 9.72
N PHE A 158 -0.86 -14.18 10.12
CA PHE A 158 -2.30 -14.18 10.39
C PHE A 158 -2.69 -13.35 11.63
N ASP A 159 -1.86 -13.38 12.68
CA ASP A 159 -2.09 -12.57 13.87
C ASP A 159 -1.96 -11.07 13.53
N LEU A 160 -1.00 -10.70 12.65
CA LEU A 160 -0.84 -9.32 12.19
C LEU A 160 -1.97 -8.86 11.27
N GLN A 161 -2.48 -9.74 10.41
CA GLN A 161 -3.60 -9.41 9.51
C GLN A 161 -4.95 -9.33 10.21
N ALA A 162 -5.07 -9.92 11.41
CA ALA A 162 -6.29 -9.84 12.22
C ALA A 162 -6.47 -8.47 12.90
N TRP A 163 -5.39 -7.74 13.08
CA TRP A 163 -5.34 -6.37 13.62
C TRP A 163 -5.38 -5.32 12.50
#